data_edc7a457799086a92566b92807e9501f
#
_entry.id   edc7a457799086a92566b92807e9501f
#
_cell.length_a   1.000
_cell.length_b   1.000
_cell.length_c   1.000
_cell.angle_alpha   90.00
_cell.angle_beta   90.00
_cell.angle_gamma   90.00
#
_symmetry.space_group_name_H-M   'P 1'
#
loop_
_entity.id
_entity.type
_entity.pdbx_description
1 polymer ?
#
loop_
_entity_poly.entity_id
_entity_poly.type
_entity_poly.pdbx_seq_one_letter_code
_entity_poly.pdbx_strand_id
1 'polypeptide(L)'
;MRALAAILLAAALPAAAQDYEREKRWAAEIVPNVVVGDAVNLKLPSGREYLGLHAERKGAPAAVLLVHGVGVHPDHGVTGILRVALFEMGYSTLSIQMPVQKSDAQLDDYYPVVFPEAVERIRAAGRWLQERGYRKVVLLSHSMGSWMANVYYEQTPDAPFAAWVCVGLTGGFGGMRNVHVPVLDVYAEHDLPQVLRADWRRRFTLQSIEGSKQVRIPGADHSYTGRERELASEVRAFIAGLK
;
A
#
# COMPACT_ATOMS: atom_id res chain seq x y z
N MET A 1 -47.26 37.42 -12.67
CA MET A 1 -45.90 37.09 -12.22
C MET A 1 -45.76 35.57 -12.27
N ARG A 2 -45.05 35.05 -13.27
CA ARG A 2 -44.80 33.58 -13.41
C ARG A 2 -43.40 33.28 -12.88
N ALA A 3 -43.31 32.52 -11.79
CA ALA A 3 -42.06 32.05 -11.23
C ALA A 3 -41.52 30.92 -12.11
N LEU A 4 -40.37 31.13 -12.75
CA LEU A 4 -39.57 30.05 -13.37
C LEU A 4 -38.83 29.29 -12.24
N ALA A 5 -39.23 28.04 -12.03
CA ALA A 5 -38.44 27.09 -11.23
C ALA A 5 -37.27 26.60 -12.06
N ALA A 6 -36.05 26.98 -11.71
CA ALA A 6 -34.85 26.44 -12.27
C ALA A 6 -34.62 25.06 -11.66
N ILE A 7 -34.79 24.00 -12.48
CA ILE A 7 -34.42 22.63 -12.12
C ILE A 7 -32.90 22.52 -12.30
N LEU A 8 -32.15 22.51 -11.19
CA LEU A 8 -30.75 22.14 -11.19
C LEU A 8 -30.65 20.63 -11.47
N LEU A 9 -30.35 20.28 -12.72
CA LEU A 9 -29.89 18.95 -13.07
C LEU A 9 -28.50 18.76 -12.45
N ALA A 10 -28.41 18.09 -11.31
CA ALA A 10 -27.15 17.57 -10.81
C ALA A 10 -26.68 16.48 -11.80
N ALA A 11 -25.72 16.82 -12.65
CA ALA A 11 -25.03 15.85 -13.47
C ALA A 11 -24.31 14.89 -12.50
N ALA A 12 -24.89 13.71 -12.30
CA ALA A 12 -24.19 12.60 -11.67
C ALA A 12 -23.01 12.25 -12.59
N LEU A 13 -21.82 12.71 -12.24
CA LEU A 13 -20.59 12.21 -12.84
C LEU A 13 -20.62 10.68 -12.70
N PRO A 14 -20.31 9.93 -13.76
CA PRO A 14 -20.25 8.49 -13.62
C PRO A 14 -19.22 8.17 -12.54
N ALA A 15 -19.68 7.58 -11.46
CA ALA A 15 -18.84 6.95 -10.45
C ALA A 15 -18.26 5.67 -11.09
N ALA A 16 -17.41 5.85 -12.08
CA ALA A 16 -16.88 4.79 -12.86
C ALA A 16 -15.38 4.83 -12.74
N ALA A 17 -14.85 4.05 -11.87
CA ALA A 17 -13.49 3.64 -12.09
C ALA A 17 -13.17 2.39 -11.29
N GLN A 18 -13.77 2.18 -10.11
CA GLN A 18 -13.43 1.06 -9.26
C GLN A 18 -14.32 -0.15 -9.54
N ASP A 19 -13.70 -1.33 -9.69
CA ASP A 19 -14.40 -2.60 -9.90
C ASP A 19 -14.59 -3.36 -8.58
N TYR A 20 -15.58 -2.95 -7.79
CA TYR A 20 -15.91 -3.59 -6.53
C TYR A 20 -16.36 -5.05 -6.68
N GLU A 21 -16.95 -5.41 -7.81
CA GLU A 21 -17.35 -6.79 -8.07
C GLU A 21 -16.12 -7.68 -8.31
N ARG A 22 -15.07 -7.14 -8.90
CA ARG A 22 -13.77 -7.83 -9.02
C ARG A 22 -13.15 -8.05 -7.64
N GLU A 23 -13.19 -7.06 -6.76
CA GLU A 23 -12.72 -7.21 -5.38
C GLU A 23 -13.49 -8.29 -4.62
N LYS A 24 -14.82 -8.34 -4.76
CA LYS A 24 -15.65 -9.40 -4.15
C LYS A 24 -15.34 -10.78 -4.68
N ARG A 25 -15.16 -10.93 -5.99
CA ARG A 25 -14.77 -12.22 -6.61
C ARG A 25 -13.44 -12.70 -6.02
N TRP A 26 -12.44 -11.83 -5.95
CA TRP A 26 -11.17 -12.18 -5.33
C TRP A 26 -11.30 -12.53 -3.86
N ALA A 27 -12.08 -11.79 -3.09
CA ALA A 27 -12.32 -12.13 -1.69
C ALA A 27 -12.92 -13.55 -1.56
N ALA A 28 -13.90 -13.89 -2.40
CA ALA A 28 -14.51 -15.22 -2.41
C ALA A 28 -13.52 -16.33 -2.80
N GLU A 29 -12.56 -16.05 -3.68
CA GLU A 29 -11.55 -17.01 -4.12
C GLU A 29 -10.43 -17.20 -3.08
N ILE A 30 -9.93 -16.09 -2.48
CA ILE A 30 -8.74 -16.14 -1.64
C ILE A 30 -9.05 -16.47 -0.18
N VAL A 31 -10.16 -15.95 0.38
CA VAL A 31 -10.44 -16.12 1.81
C VAL A 31 -10.50 -17.59 2.24
N PRO A 32 -11.13 -18.52 1.51
CA PRO A 32 -11.12 -19.94 1.88
C PRO A 32 -9.73 -20.60 1.86
N ASN A 33 -8.76 -19.99 1.17
CA ASN A 33 -7.41 -20.52 0.96
C ASN A 33 -6.33 -19.79 1.79
N VAL A 34 -6.71 -18.84 2.63
CA VAL A 34 -5.78 -18.14 3.52
C VAL A 34 -5.26 -19.09 4.58
N VAL A 35 -3.94 -19.32 4.59
CA VAL A 35 -3.27 -20.22 5.56
C VAL A 35 -2.71 -19.45 6.75
N VAL A 36 -2.27 -18.21 6.55
CA VAL A 36 -1.70 -17.37 7.60
C VAL A 36 -2.61 -16.18 7.89
N GLY A 37 -3.10 -16.09 9.13
CA GLY A 37 -4.02 -15.06 9.57
C GLY A 37 -5.47 -15.29 9.14
N ASP A 38 -6.30 -14.30 9.41
CA ASP A 38 -7.75 -14.34 9.21
C ASP A 38 -8.21 -13.19 8.31
N ALA A 39 -9.28 -13.41 7.58
CA ALA A 39 -9.95 -12.35 6.84
C ALA A 39 -10.69 -11.41 7.81
N VAL A 40 -10.52 -10.12 7.63
CA VAL A 40 -11.20 -9.06 8.39
C VAL A 40 -11.86 -8.08 7.44
N ASN A 41 -13.03 -7.57 7.81
CA ASN A 41 -13.70 -6.51 7.08
C ASN A 41 -13.30 -5.16 7.70
N LEU A 42 -12.59 -4.35 6.92
CA LEU A 42 -12.26 -2.98 7.27
C LEU A 42 -13.33 -2.05 6.71
N LYS A 43 -13.64 -0.96 7.42
CA LYS A 43 -14.74 -0.07 7.06
C LYS A 43 -14.26 1.34 6.76
N LEU A 44 -14.70 1.87 5.63
CA LEU A 44 -14.50 3.26 5.25
C LEU A 44 -15.51 4.19 5.95
N PRO A 45 -15.24 5.50 6.05
CA PRO A 45 -16.22 6.48 6.56
C PRO A 45 -17.55 6.46 5.79
N SER A 46 -17.53 6.10 4.51
CA SER A 46 -18.73 5.93 3.68
C SER A 46 -19.61 4.74 4.09
N GLY A 47 -19.14 3.90 5.01
CA GLY A 47 -19.78 2.64 5.39
C GLY A 47 -19.42 1.45 4.50
N ARG A 48 -18.69 1.66 3.40
CA ARG A 48 -18.19 0.58 2.55
C ARG A 48 -17.15 -0.25 3.27
N GLU A 49 -17.23 -1.57 3.07
CA GLU A 49 -16.26 -2.52 3.61
C GLU A 49 -15.31 -3.01 2.52
N TYR A 50 -14.08 -3.37 2.92
CA TYR A 50 -13.06 -3.94 2.07
C TYR A 50 -12.24 -4.97 2.84
N LEU A 51 -11.68 -5.93 2.12
CA LEU A 51 -10.95 -7.07 2.69
C LEU A 51 -9.60 -6.62 3.29
N GLY A 52 -9.31 -7.11 4.50
CA GLY A 52 -7.98 -7.19 5.07
C GLY A 52 -7.65 -8.65 5.41
N LEU A 53 -6.39 -9.01 5.33
CA LEU A 53 -5.85 -10.28 5.81
C LEU A 53 -4.94 -9.96 7.00
N HIS A 54 -5.39 -10.28 8.22
CA HIS A 54 -4.71 -9.96 9.45
C HIS A 54 -4.11 -11.21 10.10
N ALA A 55 -2.81 -11.19 10.34
CA ALA A 55 -2.12 -12.21 11.12
C ALA A 55 -1.56 -11.58 12.41
N GLU A 56 -2.14 -11.93 13.54
CA GLU A 56 -1.73 -11.44 14.84
C GLU A 56 -0.59 -12.27 15.41
N ARG A 57 0.48 -11.59 15.85
CA ARG A 57 1.58 -12.19 16.62
C ARG A 57 1.60 -11.52 18.00
N LYS A 58 1.27 -12.28 19.05
CA LYS A 58 1.36 -11.77 20.43
C LYS A 58 2.77 -11.30 20.76
N GLY A 59 2.88 -10.10 21.30
CA GLY A 59 4.17 -9.50 21.67
C GLY A 59 5.02 -9.04 20.50
N ALA A 60 4.45 -8.95 19.29
CA ALA A 60 5.16 -8.42 18.13
C ALA A 60 5.73 -7.03 18.39
N PRO A 61 7.01 -6.76 18.01
CA PRO A 61 7.61 -5.44 18.20
C PRO A 61 7.00 -4.36 17.33
N ALA A 62 6.34 -4.76 16.24
CA ALA A 62 5.60 -3.88 15.33
C ALA A 62 4.51 -4.65 14.57
N ALA A 63 3.52 -3.91 14.06
CA ALA A 63 2.64 -4.39 13.01
C ALA A 63 3.07 -3.81 11.65
N VAL A 64 2.89 -4.58 10.59
CA VAL A 64 3.16 -4.13 9.22
C VAL A 64 1.84 -4.08 8.44
N LEU A 65 1.49 -2.88 7.97
CA LEU A 65 0.37 -2.67 7.04
C LEU A 65 0.89 -2.81 5.62
N LEU A 66 0.37 -3.77 4.85
CA LEU A 66 0.82 -4.03 3.48
C LEU A 66 -0.20 -3.54 2.44
N VAL A 67 0.30 -2.84 1.43
CA VAL A 67 -0.44 -2.19 0.35
C VAL A 67 0.05 -2.73 -0.99
N HIS A 68 -0.79 -3.49 -1.68
CA HIS A 68 -0.43 -4.15 -2.94
C HIS A 68 -0.43 -3.21 -4.16
N GLY A 69 0.15 -3.68 -5.25
CA GLY A 69 0.24 -2.98 -6.52
C GLY A 69 -1.06 -3.01 -7.33
N VAL A 70 -0.93 -2.65 -8.60
CA VAL A 70 -2.05 -2.51 -9.54
C VAL A 70 -2.73 -3.83 -9.86
N GLY A 71 -4.06 -3.84 -9.87
CA GLY A 71 -4.86 -4.90 -10.48
C GLY A 71 -4.78 -6.27 -9.82
N VAL A 72 -4.36 -6.35 -8.55
CA VAL A 72 -4.20 -7.58 -7.78
C VAL A 72 -4.93 -7.50 -6.42
N HIS A 73 -4.68 -8.46 -5.54
CA HIS A 73 -5.36 -8.61 -4.25
C HIS A 73 -4.36 -8.76 -3.09
N PRO A 74 -4.79 -8.69 -1.80
CA PRO A 74 -3.90 -8.66 -0.62
C PRO A 74 -2.95 -9.85 -0.46
N ASP A 75 -3.29 -10.99 -1.05
CA ASP A 75 -2.51 -12.23 -0.98
C ASP A 75 -1.72 -12.52 -2.26
N HIS A 76 -1.49 -11.50 -3.10
CA HIS A 76 -0.82 -11.68 -4.39
C HIS A 76 0.64 -11.18 -4.37
N GLY A 77 1.51 -11.92 -5.07
CA GLY A 77 2.88 -11.50 -5.38
C GLY A 77 3.66 -11.03 -4.17
N VAL A 78 4.37 -9.91 -4.30
CA VAL A 78 5.26 -9.37 -3.27
C VAL A 78 4.56 -9.16 -1.93
N THR A 79 3.35 -8.61 -1.92
CA THR A 79 2.62 -8.38 -0.67
C THR A 79 2.12 -9.66 -0.02
N GLY A 80 1.67 -10.63 -0.81
CA GLY A 80 1.28 -11.95 -0.33
C GLY A 80 2.46 -12.69 0.32
N ILE A 81 3.61 -12.67 -0.34
CA ILE A 81 4.84 -13.29 0.17
C ILE A 81 5.33 -12.58 1.44
N LEU A 82 5.41 -11.25 1.42
CA LEU A 82 5.94 -10.48 2.55
C LEU A 82 5.04 -10.54 3.78
N ARG A 83 3.69 -10.60 3.63
CA ARG A 83 2.81 -10.73 4.79
C ARG A 83 3.05 -12.03 5.57
N VAL A 84 3.31 -13.12 4.86
CA VAL A 84 3.62 -14.42 5.47
C VAL A 84 5.04 -14.41 6.05
N ALA A 85 6.04 -14.00 5.27
CA ALA A 85 7.43 -13.98 5.71
C ALA A 85 7.65 -13.10 6.95
N LEU A 86 7.06 -11.91 6.99
CA LEU A 86 7.18 -11.01 8.13
C LEU A 86 6.44 -11.54 9.37
N PHE A 87 5.30 -12.23 9.17
CA PHE A 87 4.63 -12.93 10.28
C PHE A 87 5.52 -14.03 10.86
N GLU A 88 6.14 -14.86 10.03
CA GLU A 88 7.10 -15.89 10.47
C GLU A 88 8.31 -15.29 11.18
N MET A 89 8.74 -14.09 10.77
CA MET A 89 9.82 -13.34 11.40
C MET A 89 9.41 -12.62 12.70
N GLY A 90 8.17 -12.77 13.17
CA GLY A 90 7.72 -12.29 14.48
C GLY A 90 6.94 -10.98 14.49
N TYR A 91 6.53 -10.46 13.33
CA TYR A 91 5.68 -9.27 13.22
C TYR A 91 4.20 -9.63 13.09
N SER A 92 3.29 -8.77 13.54
CA SER A 92 1.90 -8.83 13.10
C SER A 92 1.79 -8.22 11.69
N THR A 93 0.91 -8.74 10.85
CA THR A 93 0.72 -8.22 9.49
C THR A 93 -0.75 -7.97 9.18
N LEU A 94 -1.03 -6.90 8.44
CA LEU A 94 -2.34 -6.60 7.88
C LEU A 94 -2.15 -6.24 6.40
N SER A 95 -2.52 -7.14 5.50
CA SER A 95 -2.52 -6.88 4.06
C SER A 95 -3.91 -6.48 3.61
N ILE A 96 -4.07 -5.32 2.97
CA ILE A 96 -5.38 -4.77 2.64
C ILE A 96 -5.66 -4.74 1.15
N GLN A 97 -6.94 -4.93 0.78
CA GLN A 97 -7.40 -4.74 -0.59
C GLN A 97 -7.33 -3.26 -0.96
N MET A 98 -6.53 -2.94 -1.95
CA MET A 98 -6.50 -1.61 -2.57
C MET A 98 -7.56 -1.53 -3.67
N PRO A 99 -8.06 -0.32 -3.98
CA PRO A 99 -9.04 -0.16 -5.04
C PRO A 99 -8.47 -0.61 -6.38
N VAL A 100 -9.28 -1.32 -7.16
CA VAL A 100 -8.91 -1.82 -8.47
C VAL A 100 -9.86 -1.33 -9.55
N GLN A 101 -9.32 -1.16 -10.74
CA GLN A 101 -10.06 -0.84 -11.95
C GLN A 101 -10.48 -2.11 -12.70
N LYS A 102 -11.25 -1.94 -13.76
CA LYS A 102 -11.53 -3.00 -14.74
C LYS A 102 -10.22 -3.56 -15.30
N SER A 103 -10.26 -4.81 -15.76
CA SER A 103 -9.06 -5.52 -16.22
C SER A 103 -8.39 -4.89 -17.45
N ASP A 104 -9.14 -4.11 -18.24
CA ASP A 104 -8.70 -3.39 -19.44
C ASP A 104 -8.31 -1.93 -19.19
N ALA A 105 -8.34 -1.47 -17.93
CA ALA A 105 -7.99 -0.10 -17.58
C ALA A 105 -6.51 0.19 -17.85
N GLN A 106 -6.23 1.36 -18.42
CA GLN A 106 -4.86 1.84 -18.61
C GLN A 106 -4.27 2.28 -17.25
N LEU A 107 -2.98 1.99 -17.04
CA LEU A 107 -2.35 2.20 -15.72
C LEU A 107 -2.21 3.70 -15.38
N ASP A 108 -1.74 4.48 -16.33
CA ASP A 108 -1.37 5.87 -16.09
C ASP A 108 -2.57 6.83 -16.15
N ASP A 109 -3.61 6.46 -16.90
CA ASP A 109 -4.76 7.35 -17.14
C ASP A 109 -5.90 7.11 -16.15
N TYR A 110 -6.15 5.86 -15.77
CA TYR A 110 -7.34 5.49 -14.99
C TYR A 110 -7.07 5.21 -13.53
N TYR A 111 -5.94 4.58 -13.21
CA TYR A 111 -5.66 4.18 -11.82
C TYR A 111 -5.56 5.34 -10.83
N PRO A 112 -4.96 6.51 -11.16
CA PRO A 112 -4.97 7.67 -10.25
C PRO A 112 -6.37 8.12 -9.81
N VAL A 113 -7.40 7.85 -10.59
CA VAL A 113 -8.80 8.20 -10.27
C VAL A 113 -9.30 7.48 -9.01
N VAL A 114 -8.76 6.31 -8.68
CA VAL A 114 -9.12 5.55 -7.47
C VAL A 114 -8.28 5.93 -6.26
N PHE A 115 -7.29 6.79 -6.40
CA PHE A 115 -6.38 7.16 -5.30
C PHE A 115 -7.05 7.85 -4.12
N PRO A 116 -8.11 8.66 -4.27
CA PRO A 116 -8.84 9.18 -3.10
C PRO A 116 -9.33 8.06 -2.17
N GLU A 117 -9.90 6.97 -2.72
CA GLU A 117 -10.30 5.82 -1.90
C GLU A 117 -9.11 5.01 -1.40
N ALA A 118 -8.01 4.91 -2.16
CA ALA A 118 -6.79 4.28 -1.70
C ALA A 118 -6.23 4.94 -0.44
N VAL A 119 -6.22 6.28 -0.40
CA VAL A 119 -5.83 7.09 0.77
C VAL A 119 -6.72 6.79 1.96
N GLU A 120 -8.04 6.72 1.76
CA GLU A 120 -8.99 6.39 2.82
C GLU A 120 -8.81 4.97 3.35
N ARG A 121 -8.51 3.98 2.49
CA ARG A 121 -8.24 2.59 2.90
C ARG A 121 -6.97 2.50 3.74
N ILE A 122 -5.89 3.15 3.35
CA ILE A 122 -4.65 3.20 4.15
C ILE A 122 -4.92 3.84 5.51
N ARG A 123 -5.63 4.97 5.54
CA ARG A 123 -5.99 5.68 6.77
C ARG A 123 -6.85 4.82 7.69
N ALA A 124 -7.88 4.18 7.17
CA ALA A 124 -8.77 3.33 7.95
C ALA A 124 -8.04 2.10 8.52
N ALA A 125 -7.17 1.46 7.73
CA ALA A 125 -6.38 0.32 8.17
C ALA A 125 -5.34 0.70 9.24
N GLY A 126 -4.68 1.86 9.10
CA GLY A 126 -3.77 2.38 10.11
C GLY A 126 -4.47 2.59 11.45
N ARG A 127 -5.65 3.24 11.44
CA ARG A 127 -6.49 3.42 12.65
C ARG A 127 -6.93 2.08 13.24
N TRP A 128 -7.38 1.15 12.41
CA TRP A 128 -7.81 -0.17 12.84
C TRP A 128 -6.71 -0.92 13.62
N LEU A 129 -5.46 -0.80 13.19
CA LEU A 129 -4.31 -1.37 13.92
C LEU A 129 -4.07 -0.62 15.24
N GLN A 130 -4.11 0.72 15.26
CA GLN A 130 -3.93 1.51 16.48
C GLN A 130 -5.00 1.22 17.54
N GLU A 131 -6.27 1.11 17.14
CA GLU A 131 -7.38 0.75 18.03
C GLU A 131 -7.21 -0.63 18.66
N ARG A 132 -6.42 -1.52 18.04
CA ARG A 132 -6.03 -2.84 18.56
C ARG A 132 -4.75 -2.82 19.39
N GLY A 133 -4.24 -1.63 19.70
CA GLY A 133 -3.10 -1.45 20.58
C GLY A 133 -1.72 -1.55 19.92
N TYR A 134 -1.65 -1.64 18.58
CA TYR A 134 -0.36 -1.60 17.88
C TYR A 134 0.21 -0.17 17.92
N ARG A 135 1.23 0.03 18.76
CA ARG A 135 1.88 1.35 18.94
C ARG A 135 2.89 1.67 17.83
N LYS A 136 3.54 0.66 17.29
CA LYS A 136 4.50 0.78 16.19
C LYS A 136 3.91 0.10 14.95
N VAL A 137 3.45 0.90 13.99
CA VAL A 137 2.92 0.43 12.71
C VAL A 137 3.84 0.89 11.59
N VAL A 138 4.31 -0.03 10.78
CA VAL A 138 5.11 0.24 9.57
C VAL A 138 4.22 0.10 8.36
N LEU A 139 4.19 1.13 7.50
CA LEU A 139 3.54 1.03 6.19
C LEU A 139 4.50 0.37 5.20
N LEU A 140 4.10 -0.73 4.57
CA LEU A 140 4.83 -1.39 3.49
C LEU A 140 3.98 -1.37 2.22
N SER A 141 4.54 -0.92 1.13
CA SER A 141 3.83 -0.78 -0.13
C SER A 141 4.66 -1.29 -1.30
N HIS A 142 4.00 -1.81 -2.34
CA HIS A 142 4.66 -2.31 -3.54
C HIS A 142 4.07 -1.71 -4.82
N SER A 143 4.94 -1.34 -5.77
CA SER A 143 4.54 -0.92 -7.12
C SER A 143 3.60 0.30 -7.10
N MET A 144 2.44 0.23 -7.75
CA MET A 144 1.42 1.29 -7.69
C MET A 144 0.92 1.54 -6.25
N GLY A 145 0.93 0.53 -5.38
CA GLY A 145 0.65 0.73 -3.96
C GLY A 145 1.63 1.70 -3.30
N SER A 146 2.90 1.73 -3.75
CA SER A 146 3.87 2.72 -3.29
C SER A 146 3.55 4.14 -3.80
N TRP A 147 2.99 4.27 -5.00
CA TRP A 147 2.47 5.55 -5.46
C TRP A 147 1.25 6.00 -4.66
N MET A 148 0.30 5.10 -4.38
CA MET A 148 -0.85 5.37 -3.51
C MET A 148 -0.41 5.78 -2.10
N ALA A 149 0.60 5.11 -1.53
CA ALA A 149 1.19 5.47 -0.24
C ALA A 149 1.87 6.84 -0.26
N ASN A 150 2.57 7.19 -1.35
CA ASN A 150 3.15 8.53 -1.50
C ASN A 150 2.07 9.61 -1.48
N VAL A 151 0.98 9.42 -2.24
CA VAL A 151 -0.18 10.34 -2.24
C VAL A 151 -0.85 10.41 -0.86
N TYR A 152 -0.93 9.28 -0.14
CA TYR A 152 -1.41 9.26 1.23
C TYR A 152 -0.57 10.19 2.14
N TYR A 153 0.76 10.10 2.08
CA TYR A 153 1.64 10.98 2.87
C TYR A 153 1.52 12.45 2.45
N GLU A 154 1.41 12.74 1.16
CA GLU A 154 1.19 14.11 0.67
C GLU A 154 -0.07 14.77 1.26
N GLN A 155 -1.11 13.97 1.53
CA GLN A 155 -2.39 14.40 2.10
C GLN A 155 -2.49 14.23 3.62
N THR A 156 -1.49 13.64 4.26
CA THR A 156 -1.51 13.29 5.69
C THR A 156 -0.15 13.58 6.33
N PRO A 157 0.15 14.86 6.61
CA PRO A 157 1.45 15.25 7.20
C PRO A 157 1.76 14.54 8.53
N ASP A 158 0.72 14.27 9.34
CA ASP A 158 0.83 13.58 10.63
C ASP A 158 0.46 12.09 10.50
N ALA A 159 0.93 11.44 9.43
CA ALA A 159 0.67 10.02 9.21
C ALA A 159 1.16 9.19 10.40
N PRO A 160 0.31 8.33 10.98
CA PRO A 160 0.60 7.66 12.25
C PRO A 160 1.46 6.39 12.08
N PHE A 161 2.35 6.38 11.10
CA PHE A 161 3.26 5.27 10.85
C PHE A 161 4.63 5.57 11.43
N ALA A 162 5.28 4.55 12.00
CA ALA A 162 6.63 4.65 12.54
C ALA A 162 7.71 4.65 11.46
N ALA A 163 7.41 4.11 10.29
CA ALA A 163 8.29 4.08 9.12
C ALA A 163 7.50 3.71 7.85
N TRP A 164 8.11 3.93 6.70
CA TRP A 164 7.60 3.49 5.40
C TRP A 164 8.61 2.61 4.66
N VAL A 165 8.18 1.42 4.27
CA VAL A 165 8.90 0.54 3.34
C VAL A 165 8.26 0.70 1.97
N CYS A 166 9.01 1.29 1.04
CA CYS A 166 8.60 1.61 -0.31
C CYS A 166 9.29 0.66 -1.29
N VAL A 167 8.55 -0.27 -1.88
CA VAL A 167 9.11 -1.29 -2.77
C VAL A 167 8.68 -1.00 -4.21
N GLY A 168 9.65 -0.81 -5.11
CA GLY A 168 9.40 -0.65 -6.54
C GLY A 168 8.41 0.47 -6.87
N LEU A 169 8.61 1.68 -6.37
CA LEU A 169 7.68 2.81 -6.55
C LEU A 169 7.51 3.15 -8.02
N THR A 170 6.30 2.96 -8.52
CA THR A 170 5.89 3.31 -9.89
C THR A 170 5.13 4.64 -9.93
N GLY A 171 4.88 5.13 -11.13
CA GLY A 171 4.10 6.35 -11.35
C GLY A 171 4.89 7.64 -11.17
N GLY A 172 4.17 8.74 -11.04
CA GLY A 172 4.77 10.06 -10.86
C GLY A 172 5.42 10.21 -9.49
N PHE A 173 6.72 10.41 -9.45
CA PHE A 173 7.42 10.75 -8.21
C PHE A 173 7.44 12.28 -8.04
N GLY A 174 6.49 12.79 -7.26
CA GLY A 174 6.40 14.22 -6.89
C GLY A 174 7.29 14.64 -5.72
N GLY A 175 8.07 13.69 -5.18
CA GLY A 175 8.83 13.84 -3.95
C GLY A 175 8.09 13.24 -2.74
N MET A 176 8.83 13.05 -1.65
CA MET A 176 8.27 12.55 -0.38
C MET A 176 8.06 13.72 0.60
N ARG A 177 7.33 14.77 0.15
CA ARG A 177 7.31 16.08 0.83
C ARG A 177 6.84 16.04 2.27
N ASN A 178 5.84 15.24 2.58
CA ASN A 178 5.27 15.15 3.92
C ASN A 178 5.64 13.83 4.62
N VAL A 179 6.72 13.19 4.16
CA VAL A 179 7.23 11.99 4.81
C VAL A 179 8.25 12.42 5.86
N HIS A 180 7.89 12.30 7.14
CA HIS A 180 8.71 12.69 8.30
C HIS A 180 9.17 11.48 9.11
N VAL A 181 9.00 10.29 8.58
CA VAL A 181 9.39 9.01 9.20
C VAL A 181 10.48 8.35 8.38
N PRO A 182 11.32 7.49 8.98
CA PRO A 182 12.31 6.72 8.23
C PRO A 182 11.71 5.96 7.06
N VAL A 183 12.38 5.99 5.92
CA VAL A 183 11.96 5.30 4.69
C VAL A 183 13.03 4.30 4.26
N LEU A 184 12.58 3.06 4.00
CA LEU A 184 13.35 2.11 3.22
C LEU A 184 12.81 2.10 1.79
N ASP A 185 13.55 2.66 0.83
CA ASP A 185 13.26 2.57 -0.60
C ASP A 185 13.99 1.36 -1.18
N VAL A 186 13.25 0.32 -1.57
CA VAL A 186 13.81 -0.88 -2.20
C VAL A 186 13.40 -0.94 -3.65
N TYR A 187 14.34 -1.20 -4.54
CA TYR A 187 14.06 -1.45 -5.94
C TYR A 187 14.92 -2.59 -6.50
N ALA A 188 14.41 -3.22 -7.54
CA ALA A 188 15.07 -4.34 -8.19
C ALA A 188 16.12 -3.86 -9.21
N GLU A 189 17.17 -4.64 -9.43
CA GLU A 189 18.19 -4.30 -10.45
C GLU A 189 17.59 -4.23 -11.86
N HIS A 190 16.64 -5.13 -12.15
CA HIS A 190 15.91 -5.20 -13.42
C HIS A 190 14.45 -4.75 -13.25
N ASP A 191 14.26 -3.67 -12.47
CA ASP A 191 12.93 -3.09 -12.22
C ASP A 191 12.37 -2.40 -13.46
N LEU A 192 11.10 -1.99 -13.38
CA LEU A 192 10.43 -1.26 -14.45
C LEU A 192 11.18 0.04 -14.80
N PRO A 193 11.21 0.44 -16.08
CA PRO A 193 11.97 1.62 -16.50
C PRO A 193 11.65 2.91 -15.73
N GLN A 194 10.39 3.11 -15.33
CA GLN A 194 9.98 4.28 -14.55
C GLN A 194 10.55 4.25 -13.12
N VAL A 195 10.68 3.07 -12.51
CA VAL A 195 11.30 2.89 -11.18
C VAL A 195 12.80 3.22 -11.26
N LEU A 196 13.49 2.67 -12.27
CA LEU A 196 14.93 2.87 -12.45
C LEU A 196 15.28 4.33 -12.81
N ARG A 197 14.48 4.98 -13.67
CA ARG A 197 14.71 6.39 -14.05
C ARG A 197 14.57 7.37 -12.89
N ALA A 198 13.80 7.03 -11.87
CA ALA A 198 13.54 7.89 -10.72
C ALA A 198 14.37 7.55 -9.47
N ASP A 199 15.26 6.54 -9.52
CA ASP A 199 16.02 6.05 -8.34
C ASP A 199 16.89 7.15 -7.72
N TRP A 200 17.59 7.93 -8.55
CA TRP A 200 18.46 9.01 -8.08
C TRP A 200 17.68 10.14 -7.39
N ARG A 201 16.46 10.46 -7.87
CA ARG A 201 15.60 11.46 -7.25
C ARG A 201 15.12 10.99 -5.88
N ARG A 202 14.72 9.72 -5.76
CA ARG A 202 14.33 9.12 -4.48
C ARG A 202 15.51 9.14 -3.52
N ARG A 203 16.68 8.68 -3.94
CA ARG A 203 17.90 8.72 -3.12
C ARG A 203 18.23 10.13 -2.63
N PHE A 204 18.14 11.13 -3.49
CA PHE A 204 18.38 12.53 -3.12
C PHE A 204 17.37 12.99 -2.06
N THR A 205 16.08 12.69 -2.25
CA THR A 205 15.04 13.04 -1.28
C THR A 205 15.27 12.38 0.08
N LEU A 206 15.66 11.11 0.10
CA LEU A 206 15.90 10.36 1.33
C LEU A 206 17.04 10.90 2.19
N GLN A 207 18.00 11.63 1.60
CA GLN A 207 19.10 12.26 2.36
C GLN A 207 18.61 13.26 3.40
N SER A 208 17.44 13.84 3.21
CA SER A 208 16.81 14.79 4.14
C SER A 208 15.92 14.13 5.19
N ILE A 209 15.71 12.82 5.13
CA ILE A 209 14.84 12.07 6.05
C ILE A 209 15.70 11.14 6.90
N GLU A 210 15.87 11.48 8.19
CA GLU A 210 16.72 10.73 9.12
C GLU A 210 16.31 9.25 9.21
N GLY A 211 17.31 8.37 9.29
CA GLY A 211 17.10 6.91 9.37
C GLY A 211 16.66 6.24 8.07
N SER A 212 16.56 7.02 6.97
CA SER A 212 16.18 6.48 5.67
C SER A 212 17.36 5.87 4.92
N LYS A 213 17.07 4.88 4.09
CA LYS A 213 18.04 4.26 3.17
C LYS A 213 17.39 3.81 1.86
N GLN A 214 18.22 3.71 0.83
CA GLN A 214 17.85 3.12 -0.45
C GLN A 214 18.65 1.83 -0.68
N VAL A 215 17.96 0.77 -1.12
CA VAL A 215 18.57 -0.54 -1.40
C VAL A 215 18.16 -1.00 -2.79
N ARG A 216 19.14 -1.44 -3.58
CA ARG A 216 18.93 -2.16 -4.85
C ARG A 216 19.18 -3.63 -4.62
N ILE A 217 18.22 -4.49 -4.97
CA ILE A 217 18.38 -5.96 -4.87
C ILE A 217 18.99 -6.48 -6.18
N PRO A 218 20.22 -7.04 -6.15
CA PRO A 218 20.89 -7.55 -7.33
C PRO A 218 20.15 -8.73 -7.96
N GLY A 219 20.06 -8.76 -9.29
CA GLY A 219 19.43 -9.86 -10.05
C GLY A 219 17.91 -9.98 -9.86
N ALA A 220 17.27 -9.05 -9.12
CA ALA A 220 15.83 -9.05 -8.96
C ALA A 220 15.13 -8.38 -10.14
N ASP A 221 13.92 -8.83 -10.43
CA ASP A 221 12.91 -8.15 -11.28
C ASP A 221 11.90 -7.38 -10.40
N HIS A 222 10.94 -6.69 -11.02
CA HIS A 222 9.90 -5.92 -10.30
C HIS A 222 9.05 -6.77 -9.35
N SER A 223 8.93 -8.08 -9.61
CA SER A 223 8.19 -9.05 -8.80
C SER A 223 9.06 -9.74 -7.76
N TYR A 224 10.38 -9.48 -7.77
CA TYR A 224 11.38 -10.11 -6.89
C TYR A 224 11.40 -11.64 -7.00
N THR A 225 11.08 -12.19 -8.16
CA THR A 225 11.04 -13.63 -8.41
C THR A 225 12.38 -14.28 -8.10
N GLY A 226 12.40 -15.25 -7.16
CA GLY A 226 13.60 -15.91 -6.67
C GLY A 226 14.50 -15.04 -5.78
N ARG A 227 14.05 -13.83 -5.38
CA ARG A 227 14.74 -12.90 -4.47
C ARG A 227 13.87 -12.47 -3.28
N GLU A 228 12.80 -13.20 -3.05
CA GLU A 228 11.80 -12.87 -2.01
C GLU A 228 12.41 -12.90 -0.61
N ARG A 229 13.33 -13.83 -0.35
CA ARG A 229 14.04 -13.92 0.94
C ARG A 229 14.96 -12.75 1.19
N GLU A 230 15.67 -12.28 0.15
CA GLU A 230 16.54 -11.12 0.23
C GLU A 230 15.72 -9.87 0.53
N LEU A 231 14.61 -9.68 -0.20
CA LEU A 231 13.68 -8.58 0.06
C LEU A 231 13.15 -8.62 1.49
N ALA A 232 12.63 -9.76 1.95
CA ALA A 232 12.11 -9.91 3.31
C ALA A 232 13.18 -9.65 4.38
N SER A 233 14.43 -10.05 4.14
CA SER A 233 15.56 -9.83 5.04
C SER A 233 15.92 -8.35 5.14
N GLU A 234 15.93 -7.61 4.03
CA GLU A 234 16.16 -6.15 4.03
C GLU A 234 15.05 -5.40 4.78
N VAL A 235 13.79 -5.78 4.54
CA VAL A 235 12.64 -5.21 5.25
C VAL A 235 12.75 -5.47 6.75
N ARG A 236 13.03 -6.72 7.15
CA ARG A 236 13.21 -7.09 8.56
C ARG A 236 14.34 -6.30 9.21
N ALA A 237 15.51 -6.24 8.56
CA ALA A 237 16.68 -5.52 9.09
C ALA A 237 16.37 -4.04 9.31
N PHE A 238 15.63 -3.42 8.40
CA PHE A 238 15.20 -2.04 8.54
C PHE A 238 14.24 -1.86 9.72
N ILE A 239 13.18 -2.69 9.82
CA ILE A 239 12.19 -2.58 10.91
C ILE A 239 12.84 -2.83 12.28
N ALA A 240 13.76 -3.78 12.37
CA ALA A 240 14.48 -4.08 13.61
C ALA A 240 15.41 -2.94 14.07
N GLY A 241 15.89 -2.11 13.14
CA GLY A 241 16.72 -0.93 13.44
C GLY A 241 15.93 0.34 13.82
N LEU A 242 14.60 0.33 13.74
CA LEU A 242 13.77 1.48 14.12
C LEU A 242 13.79 1.69 15.63
N LYS A 243 14.12 2.91 16.03
CA LYS A 243 14.12 3.36 17.44
C LYS A 243 12.71 3.43 18.03
#